data_128ca4a22b476d7c33589769e3f45a06
#
_entry.id   128ca4a22b476d7c33589769e3f45a06
#
_cell.length_a   1.000
_cell.length_b   1.000
_cell.length_c   1.000
_cell.angle_alpha   90.00
_cell.angle_beta   90.00
_cell.angle_gamma   90.00
#
_symmetry.space_group_name_H-M   'P 1'
#
loop_
_entity.id
_entity.type
_entity.pdbx_description
1 polymer ?
#
loop_
_entity_poly.entity_id
_entity_poly.type
_entity_poly.pdbx_seq_one_letter_code
_entity_poly.pdbx_strand_id
1 'polypeptide(L)'
;MKKYILNNLFSCFFGFFLIFSSLASAESVESVLDVTEEDFIIGDENAPITIIEYASLSCSHCADFHINKLPELIKEFVDTGKAKIVFRDFPFNYPALLGSMALRCVPRDIRYEYSNALYQLQSKWVFRENAKTTQELYKIMQSGGMTKERFNECIDNVDLENEILQGLMAAQSEFNIKSTPSFLVNGILIEGSKPIKDFRQIIDKILSEQ
;
A
#
# COMPACT_ATOMS: atom_id res chain seq x y z
N MET A 1 30.34 82.74 14.46
CA MET A 1 31.34 82.16 13.56
C MET A 1 31.70 80.81 14.12
N LYS A 2 31.08 79.72 13.75
CA LYS A 2 31.57 78.36 13.89
C LYS A 2 30.73 77.50 12.97
N LYS A 3 31.38 76.90 11.93
CA LYS A 3 30.87 75.94 10.98
C LYS A 3 30.71 74.61 11.67
N TYR A 4 29.56 73.94 11.60
CA TYR A 4 29.35 72.56 11.94
C TYR A 4 29.28 71.74 10.66
N ILE A 5 30.17 70.82 10.50
CA ILE A 5 30.25 69.87 9.44
C ILE A 5 29.37 68.68 9.88
N LEU A 6 28.34 68.34 9.09
CA LEU A 6 27.45 67.23 9.32
C LEU A 6 27.97 66.04 8.52
N ASN A 7 28.49 65.00 9.23
CA ASN A 7 28.90 63.75 8.63
C ASN A 7 27.68 62.85 8.40
N ASN A 8 27.37 62.56 7.14
CA ASN A 8 26.42 61.54 6.77
C ASN A 8 27.07 60.17 6.84
N LEU A 9 26.71 59.35 7.83
CA LEU A 9 26.97 57.92 7.83
C LEU A 9 25.82 57.19 7.11
N PHE A 10 26.10 56.78 5.89
CA PHE A 10 25.21 55.90 5.10
C PHE A 10 25.44 54.45 5.57
N SER A 11 24.56 53.94 6.43
CA SER A 11 24.58 52.54 6.87
C SER A 11 23.91 51.68 5.82
N CYS A 12 24.72 50.94 5.04
CA CYS A 12 24.23 49.88 4.16
C CYS A 12 23.76 48.68 4.99
N PHE A 13 22.47 48.55 5.18
CA PHE A 13 21.87 47.32 5.68
C PHE A 13 21.78 46.30 4.52
N PHE A 14 22.75 45.41 4.44
CA PHE A 14 22.73 44.27 3.53
C PHE A 14 21.79 43.21 4.11
N GLY A 15 20.53 43.21 3.65
CA GLY A 15 19.56 42.21 4.02
C GLY A 15 19.95 40.85 3.46
N PHE A 16 20.41 39.95 4.33
CA PHE A 16 20.66 38.55 4.03
C PHE A 16 19.32 37.81 3.93
N PHE A 17 18.78 37.70 2.72
CA PHE A 17 17.55 36.96 2.45
C PHE A 17 17.91 35.47 2.46
N LEU A 18 17.70 34.78 3.59
CA LEU A 18 17.80 33.34 3.69
C LEU A 18 16.67 32.71 2.86
N ILE A 19 17.04 32.20 1.69
CA ILE A 19 16.18 31.33 0.89
C ILE A 19 16.12 29.99 1.64
N PHE A 20 15.09 29.81 2.45
CA PHE A 20 14.71 28.51 2.97
C PHE A 20 14.06 27.74 1.83
N SER A 21 14.87 27.02 1.05
CA SER A 21 14.36 26.04 0.08
C SER A 21 13.72 24.88 0.85
N SER A 22 12.42 24.72 0.66
CA SER A 22 11.64 23.62 1.19
C SER A 22 12.09 22.29 0.55
N LEU A 23 12.93 21.53 1.25
CA LEU A 23 13.32 20.15 0.93
C LEU A 23 12.30 19.11 1.49
N ALA A 24 11.13 19.54 1.95
CA ALA A 24 10.18 18.69 2.67
C ALA A 24 9.35 17.75 1.79
N SER A 25 9.38 17.88 0.45
CA SER A 25 8.49 17.07 -0.42
C SER A 25 9.10 15.77 -0.96
N ALA A 26 10.43 15.63 -0.96
CA ALA A 26 11.08 14.42 -1.50
C ALA A 26 11.12 13.28 -0.46
N GLU A 27 11.25 13.63 0.81
CA GLU A 27 11.40 12.65 1.89
C GLU A 27 10.10 11.87 2.18
N SER A 28 8.92 12.46 1.94
CA SER A 28 7.63 11.80 2.17
C SER A 28 7.27 10.75 1.10
N VAL A 29 7.62 11.00 -0.16
CA VAL A 29 7.31 10.08 -1.27
C VAL A 29 8.18 8.83 -1.23
N GLU A 30 9.46 8.97 -0.86
CA GLU A 30 10.39 7.84 -0.71
C GLU A 30 9.92 6.92 0.41
N SER A 31 9.44 7.46 1.54
CA SER A 31 9.01 6.69 2.71
C SER A 31 7.79 5.79 2.46
N VAL A 32 6.86 6.16 1.57
CA VAL A 32 5.67 5.33 1.25
C VAL A 32 5.96 4.24 0.22
N LEU A 33 7.03 4.40 -0.58
CA LEU A 33 7.54 3.34 -1.46
C LEU A 33 8.39 2.32 -0.71
N ASP A 34 8.92 2.70 0.47
CA ASP A 34 9.73 1.81 1.28
C ASP A 34 8.88 0.62 1.77
N VAL A 35 9.48 -0.54 1.66
CA VAL A 35 8.92 -1.77 2.23
C VAL A 35 9.18 -1.77 3.72
N THR A 36 8.14 -1.89 4.52
CA THR A 36 8.18 -1.88 5.98
C THR A 36 8.06 -3.29 6.57
N GLU A 37 8.33 -3.43 7.86
CA GLU A 37 8.16 -4.71 8.56
C GLU A 37 6.68 -5.15 8.65
N GLU A 38 5.73 -4.22 8.51
CA GLU A 38 4.29 -4.50 8.50
C GLU A 38 3.80 -5.01 7.15
N ASP A 39 4.54 -4.72 6.09
CA ASP A 39 4.15 -5.13 4.73
C ASP A 39 4.17 -6.66 4.58
N PHE A 40 3.21 -7.15 3.83
CA PHE A 40 3.18 -8.55 3.43
C PHE A 40 3.81 -8.70 2.05
N ILE A 41 4.86 -9.52 1.95
CA ILE A 41 5.71 -9.64 0.76
C ILE A 41 5.68 -11.07 0.23
N ILE A 42 5.65 -11.21 -1.09
CA ILE A 42 5.95 -12.45 -1.81
C ILE A 42 7.18 -12.22 -2.69
N GLY A 43 8.14 -13.12 -2.62
CA GLY A 43 9.38 -13.11 -3.39
C GLY A 43 10.61 -12.78 -2.56
N ASP A 44 11.74 -12.60 -3.26
CA ASP A 44 13.01 -12.23 -2.64
C ASP A 44 12.98 -10.74 -2.25
N GLU A 45 13.23 -10.45 -0.97
CA GLU A 45 13.27 -9.07 -0.47
C GLU A 45 14.32 -8.19 -1.18
N ASN A 46 15.34 -8.82 -1.78
CA ASN A 46 16.38 -8.14 -2.55
C ASN A 46 16.09 -8.07 -4.05
N ALA A 47 14.90 -8.52 -4.51
CA ALA A 47 14.54 -8.43 -5.92
C ALA A 47 14.60 -6.98 -6.43
N PRO A 48 15.16 -6.75 -7.65
CA PRO A 48 15.37 -5.40 -8.19
C PRO A 48 14.07 -4.63 -8.47
N ILE A 49 12.96 -5.34 -8.71
CA ILE A 49 11.66 -4.75 -8.95
C ILE A 49 10.76 -4.93 -7.73
N THR A 50 10.21 -3.82 -7.25
CA THR A 50 9.17 -3.82 -6.22
C THR A 50 7.82 -3.49 -6.87
N ILE A 51 6.85 -4.40 -6.73
CA ILE A 51 5.47 -4.21 -7.17
C ILE A 51 4.63 -4.04 -5.91
N ILE A 52 4.17 -2.82 -5.61
CA ILE A 52 3.26 -2.57 -4.49
C ILE A 52 1.83 -2.63 -5.03
N GLU A 53 1.04 -3.57 -4.54
CA GLU A 53 -0.38 -3.68 -4.85
C GLU A 53 -1.22 -3.03 -3.76
N TYR A 54 -2.03 -2.05 -4.12
CA TYR A 54 -3.10 -1.52 -3.28
C TYR A 54 -4.42 -2.20 -3.65
N ALA A 55 -4.93 -3.01 -2.73
CA ALA A 55 -6.07 -3.87 -2.99
C ALA A 55 -7.13 -3.80 -1.88
N SER A 56 -8.37 -4.10 -2.26
CA SER A 56 -9.51 -4.22 -1.35
C SER A 56 -10.05 -5.64 -1.39
N LEU A 57 -10.16 -6.28 -0.23
CA LEU A 57 -10.67 -7.65 -0.13
C LEU A 57 -12.16 -7.79 -0.53
N SER A 58 -12.91 -6.69 -0.62
CA SER A 58 -14.28 -6.69 -1.12
C SER A 58 -14.42 -6.27 -2.59
N CYS A 59 -13.31 -5.93 -3.26
CA CYS A 59 -13.32 -5.50 -4.66
C CYS A 59 -13.30 -6.70 -5.61
N SER A 60 -14.29 -6.80 -6.50
CA SER A 60 -14.37 -7.90 -7.47
C SER A 60 -13.25 -7.89 -8.50
N HIS A 61 -12.73 -6.70 -8.88
CA HIS A 61 -11.58 -6.59 -9.78
C HIS A 61 -10.28 -7.03 -9.10
N CYS A 62 -10.14 -6.85 -7.77
CA CYS A 62 -9.03 -7.40 -7.01
C CYS A 62 -9.11 -8.94 -6.96
N ALA A 63 -10.32 -9.48 -6.71
CA ALA A 63 -10.52 -10.93 -6.76
C ALA A 63 -10.20 -11.52 -8.15
N ASP A 64 -10.65 -10.86 -9.24
CA ASP A 64 -10.29 -11.29 -10.61
C ASP A 64 -8.78 -11.28 -10.83
N PHE A 65 -8.08 -10.22 -10.38
CA PHE A 65 -6.64 -10.14 -10.52
C PHE A 65 -5.93 -11.26 -9.75
N HIS A 66 -6.27 -11.43 -8.48
CA HIS A 66 -5.66 -12.45 -7.61
C HIS A 66 -5.89 -13.88 -8.09
N ILE A 67 -7.09 -14.18 -8.60
CA ILE A 67 -7.45 -15.53 -9.04
C ILE A 67 -6.87 -15.84 -10.42
N ASN A 68 -6.96 -14.88 -11.35
CA ASN A 68 -6.75 -15.17 -12.78
C ASN A 68 -5.44 -14.60 -13.35
N LYS A 69 -4.79 -13.63 -12.69
CA LYS A 69 -3.62 -12.91 -13.24
C LYS A 69 -2.40 -12.98 -12.33
N LEU A 70 -2.56 -12.79 -11.03
CA LEU A 70 -1.47 -12.81 -10.08
C LEU A 70 -0.61 -14.08 -10.15
N PRO A 71 -1.17 -15.29 -10.34
CA PRO A 71 -0.34 -16.50 -10.50
C PRO A 71 0.62 -16.44 -11.69
N GLU A 72 0.21 -15.83 -12.81
CA GLU A 72 1.10 -15.63 -13.97
C GLU A 72 2.21 -14.61 -13.64
N LEU A 73 1.86 -13.51 -12.98
CA LEU A 73 2.82 -12.49 -12.54
C LEU A 73 3.88 -13.08 -11.59
N ILE A 74 3.44 -13.88 -10.60
CA ILE A 74 4.32 -14.57 -9.66
C ILE A 74 5.26 -15.49 -10.42
N LYS A 75 4.74 -16.38 -11.25
CA LYS A 75 5.54 -17.34 -12.01
C LYS A 75 6.58 -16.69 -12.91
N GLU A 76 6.23 -15.56 -13.56
CA GLU A 76 7.09 -14.92 -14.55
C GLU A 76 8.17 -14.05 -13.89
N PHE A 77 7.86 -13.36 -12.80
CA PHE A 77 8.76 -12.35 -12.26
C PHE A 77 9.20 -12.64 -10.81
N VAL A 78 8.33 -13.21 -9.97
CA VAL A 78 8.66 -13.46 -8.56
C VAL A 78 9.47 -14.72 -8.41
N ASP A 79 9.01 -15.84 -8.98
CA ASP A 79 9.70 -17.12 -8.93
C ASP A 79 11.07 -17.10 -9.64
N THR A 80 11.26 -16.12 -10.52
CA THR A 80 12.53 -15.89 -11.23
C THR A 80 13.46 -14.90 -10.53
N GLY A 81 13.06 -14.38 -9.35
CA GLY A 81 13.84 -13.41 -8.57
C GLY A 81 13.92 -12.00 -9.19
N LYS A 82 13.15 -11.71 -10.24
CA LYS A 82 13.15 -10.39 -10.91
C LYS A 82 12.33 -9.37 -10.14
N ALA A 83 11.27 -9.80 -9.44
CA ALA A 83 10.40 -8.91 -8.70
C ALA A 83 9.99 -9.50 -7.35
N LYS A 84 9.61 -8.61 -6.44
CA LYS A 84 8.83 -8.91 -5.24
C LYS A 84 7.49 -8.20 -5.32
N ILE A 85 6.47 -8.77 -4.69
CA ILE A 85 5.15 -8.14 -4.58
C ILE A 85 4.88 -7.81 -3.12
N VAL A 86 4.50 -6.57 -2.88
CA VAL A 86 4.10 -6.02 -1.57
C VAL A 86 2.60 -5.78 -1.61
N PHE A 87 1.87 -6.33 -0.66
CA PHE A 87 0.42 -6.15 -0.58
C PHE A 87 0.08 -5.12 0.48
N ARG A 88 -0.68 -4.08 0.07
CA ARG A 88 -1.17 -3.01 0.94
C ARG A 88 -2.67 -2.90 0.90
N ASP A 89 -3.26 -2.74 2.07
CA ASP A 89 -4.70 -2.64 2.23
C ASP A 89 -5.24 -1.31 1.70
N PHE A 90 -6.33 -1.39 0.93
CA PHE A 90 -7.06 -0.21 0.45
C PHE A 90 -8.58 -0.43 0.60
N PRO A 91 -9.10 -0.47 1.84
CA PRO A 91 -10.50 -0.79 2.10
C PRO A 91 -11.43 0.39 1.77
N PHE A 92 -12.44 0.18 0.90
CA PHE A 92 -13.46 1.18 0.58
C PHE A 92 -14.71 1.10 1.46
N ASN A 93 -14.88 0.02 2.21
CA ASN A 93 -16.09 -0.27 2.96
C ASN A 93 -15.79 -1.16 4.15
N TYR A 94 -16.81 -1.31 5.02
CA TYR A 94 -16.68 -2.11 6.22
C TYR A 94 -16.23 -3.57 5.97
N PRO A 95 -16.81 -4.34 5.02
CA PRO A 95 -16.32 -5.68 4.75
C PRO A 95 -14.83 -5.74 4.42
N ALA A 96 -14.35 -4.82 3.57
CA ALA A 96 -12.92 -4.78 3.22
C ALA A 96 -12.04 -4.47 4.43
N LEU A 97 -12.40 -3.47 5.23
CA LEU A 97 -11.66 -3.12 6.44
C LEU A 97 -11.61 -4.29 7.42
N LEU A 98 -12.75 -4.92 7.69
CA LEU A 98 -12.83 -6.07 8.58
C LEU A 98 -11.99 -7.25 8.06
N GLY A 99 -12.02 -7.51 6.76
CA GLY A 99 -11.21 -8.53 6.11
C GLY A 99 -9.71 -8.24 6.24
N SER A 100 -9.29 -6.98 6.03
CA SER A 100 -7.91 -6.54 6.21
C SER A 100 -7.43 -6.72 7.65
N MET A 101 -8.21 -6.29 8.64
CA MET A 101 -7.88 -6.47 10.05
C MET A 101 -7.72 -7.96 10.41
N ALA A 102 -8.66 -8.81 10.01
CA ALA A 102 -8.57 -10.24 10.25
C ALA A 102 -7.36 -10.88 9.55
N LEU A 103 -7.06 -10.50 8.30
CA LEU A 103 -5.94 -11.02 7.52
C LEU A 103 -4.59 -10.61 8.12
N ARG A 104 -4.46 -9.38 8.64
CA ARG A 104 -3.22 -8.92 9.28
C ARG A 104 -2.88 -9.69 10.56
N CYS A 105 -3.86 -10.31 11.19
CA CYS A 105 -3.65 -11.19 12.35
C CYS A 105 -3.24 -12.62 12.00
N VAL A 106 -3.24 -12.98 10.73
CA VAL A 106 -2.73 -14.26 10.26
C VAL A 106 -1.19 -14.21 10.21
N PRO A 107 -0.48 -15.26 10.65
CA PRO A 107 0.97 -15.37 10.47
C PRO A 107 1.40 -15.08 9.03
N ARG A 108 2.53 -14.40 8.84
CA ARG A 108 2.97 -13.92 7.51
C ARG A 108 3.19 -15.05 6.51
N ASP A 109 3.74 -16.16 6.96
CA ASP A 109 4.08 -17.34 6.17
C ASP A 109 2.90 -18.03 5.50
N ILE A 110 1.68 -17.86 6.06
CA ILE A 110 0.44 -18.43 5.52
C ILE A 110 -0.59 -17.36 5.12
N ARG A 111 -0.22 -16.07 5.16
CA ARG A 111 -1.14 -14.96 4.89
C ARG A 111 -1.64 -14.94 3.44
N TYR A 112 -0.79 -15.39 2.50
CA TYR A 112 -1.16 -15.45 1.09
C TYR A 112 -2.29 -16.45 0.84
N GLU A 113 -2.25 -17.62 1.47
CA GLU A 113 -3.28 -18.65 1.37
C GLU A 113 -4.63 -18.13 1.89
N TYR A 114 -4.61 -17.42 3.03
CA TYR A 114 -5.82 -16.79 3.56
C TYR A 114 -6.35 -15.68 2.65
N SER A 115 -5.49 -14.84 2.12
CA SER A 115 -5.86 -13.80 1.16
C SER A 115 -6.52 -14.40 -0.09
N ASN A 116 -5.94 -15.47 -0.66
CA ASN A 116 -6.51 -16.21 -1.78
C ASN A 116 -7.88 -16.81 -1.44
N ALA A 117 -8.02 -17.42 -0.26
CA ALA A 117 -9.31 -17.94 0.19
C ALA A 117 -10.37 -16.86 0.32
N LEU A 118 -10.01 -15.68 0.87
CA LEU A 118 -10.92 -14.54 0.99
C LEU A 118 -11.38 -14.02 -0.37
N TYR A 119 -10.49 -13.93 -1.36
CA TYR A 119 -10.86 -13.53 -2.72
C TYR A 119 -11.72 -14.60 -3.43
N GLN A 120 -11.36 -15.87 -3.34
CA GLN A 120 -12.14 -16.96 -3.94
C GLN A 120 -13.54 -17.08 -3.34
N LEU A 121 -13.67 -16.83 -2.05
CA LEU A 121 -14.92 -16.91 -1.31
C LEU A 121 -15.62 -15.57 -1.14
N GLN A 122 -15.20 -14.51 -1.87
CA GLN A 122 -15.68 -13.14 -1.67
C GLN A 122 -17.21 -13.04 -1.61
N SER A 123 -17.92 -13.71 -2.50
CA SER A 123 -19.39 -13.72 -2.50
C SER A 123 -20.04 -14.43 -1.29
N LYS A 124 -19.26 -15.15 -0.49
CA LYS A 124 -19.73 -15.90 0.68
C LYS A 124 -19.61 -15.10 1.98
N TRP A 125 -18.77 -14.03 1.99
CA TRP A 125 -18.55 -13.28 3.21
C TRP A 125 -18.75 -11.75 3.05
N VAL A 126 -18.74 -11.20 1.83
CA VAL A 126 -18.98 -9.77 1.60
C VAL A 126 -20.47 -9.51 1.49
N PHE A 127 -21.06 -8.93 2.53
CA PHE A 127 -22.48 -8.56 2.59
C PHE A 127 -22.64 -7.08 2.94
N ARG A 128 -23.84 -6.51 2.67
CA ARG A 128 -24.19 -5.16 3.10
C ARG A 128 -24.46 -5.09 4.61
N GLU A 129 -24.90 -6.20 5.19
CA GLU A 129 -25.17 -6.32 6.62
C GLU A 129 -23.88 -6.68 7.35
N ASN A 130 -23.41 -5.76 8.21
CA ASN A 130 -22.14 -5.89 8.92
C ASN A 130 -22.08 -7.16 9.80
N ALA A 131 -23.15 -7.46 10.55
CA ALA A 131 -23.19 -8.64 11.40
C ALA A 131 -23.02 -9.94 10.60
N LYS A 132 -23.66 -10.02 9.44
CA LYS A 132 -23.53 -11.17 8.54
C LYS A 132 -22.11 -11.26 7.96
N THR A 133 -21.53 -10.14 7.54
CA THR A 133 -20.15 -10.10 7.08
C THR A 133 -19.20 -10.63 8.14
N THR A 134 -19.32 -10.14 9.38
CA THR A 134 -18.48 -10.60 10.50
C THR A 134 -18.61 -12.09 10.77
N GLN A 135 -19.83 -12.61 10.76
CA GLN A 135 -20.10 -14.03 10.98
C GLN A 135 -19.51 -14.92 9.88
N GLU A 136 -19.71 -14.56 8.62
CA GLU A 136 -19.26 -15.38 7.49
C GLU A 136 -17.73 -15.27 7.29
N LEU A 137 -17.14 -14.09 7.50
CA LEU A 137 -15.71 -13.90 7.53
C LEU A 137 -15.05 -14.79 8.61
N TYR A 138 -15.62 -14.80 9.84
CA TYR A 138 -15.12 -15.65 10.90
C TYR A 138 -15.09 -17.12 10.51
N LYS A 139 -16.12 -17.64 9.84
CA LYS A 139 -16.15 -19.05 9.40
C LYS A 139 -14.98 -19.39 8.47
N ILE A 140 -14.63 -18.46 7.57
CA ILE A 140 -13.47 -18.64 6.68
C ILE A 140 -12.18 -18.63 7.49
N MET A 141 -12.00 -17.64 8.37
CA MET A 141 -10.81 -17.54 9.20
C MET A 141 -10.66 -18.76 10.13
N GLN A 142 -11.77 -19.23 10.68
CA GLN A 142 -11.81 -20.44 11.52
C GLN A 142 -11.42 -21.70 10.75
N SER A 143 -11.83 -21.83 9.48
CA SER A 143 -11.46 -23.00 8.67
C SER A 143 -9.96 -23.11 8.42
N GLY A 144 -9.25 -22.00 8.50
CA GLY A 144 -7.80 -21.93 8.46
C GLY A 144 -7.12 -22.01 9.84
N GLY A 145 -7.91 -22.19 10.93
CA GLY A 145 -7.38 -22.40 12.28
C GLY A 145 -7.44 -21.20 13.23
N MET A 146 -7.99 -20.05 12.81
CA MET A 146 -8.12 -18.89 13.70
C MET A 146 -9.19 -19.13 14.76
N THR A 147 -8.86 -18.97 16.04
CA THR A 147 -9.85 -19.08 17.14
C THR A 147 -10.80 -17.88 17.16
N LYS A 148 -11.94 -18.04 17.83
CA LYS A 148 -12.92 -16.94 17.96
C LYS A 148 -12.36 -15.77 18.78
N GLU A 149 -11.61 -16.09 19.81
CA GLU A 149 -10.96 -15.11 20.66
C GLU A 149 -9.97 -14.27 19.86
N ARG A 150 -9.09 -14.93 19.09
CA ARG A 150 -8.10 -14.25 18.24
C ARG A 150 -8.78 -13.39 17.18
N PHE A 151 -9.83 -13.91 16.53
CA PHE A 151 -10.59 -13.16 15.55
C PHE A 151 -11.19 -11.88 16.17
N ASN A 152 -11.84 -11.98 17.33
CA ASN A 152 -12.41 -10.82 18.01
C ASN A 152 -11.34 -9.81 18.42
N GLU A 153 -10.22 -10.26 19.01
CA GLU A 153 -9.08 -9.39 19.35
C GLU A 153 -8.60 -8.58 18.12
N CYS A 154 -8.57 -9.22 16.95
CA CYS A 154 -8.12 -8.57 15.73
C CYS A 154 -9.08 -7.52 15.21
N ILE A 155 -10.38 -7.85 15.12
CA ILE A 155 -11.38 -6.94 14.56
C ILE A 155 -11.81 -5.81 15.52
N ASP A 156 -11.51 -5.97 16.82
CA ASP A 156 -11.73 -4.95 17.85
C ASP A 156 -10.47 -4.09 18.12
N ASN A 157 -9.37 -4.35 17.39
CA ASN A 157 -8.12 -3.62 17.57
C ASN A 157 -8.15 -2.26 16.84
N VAL A 158 -8.39 -1.20 17.62
CA VAL A 158 -8.49 0.18 17.12
C VAL A 158 -7.17 0.70 16.54
N ASP A 159 -6.03 0.28 17.09
CA ASP A 159 -4.73 0.72 16.59
C ASP A 159 -4.46 0.11 15.19
N LEU A 160 -4.78 -1.17 15.00
CA LEU A 160 -4.70 -1.83 13.70
C LEU A 160 -5.65 -1.21 12.66
N GLU A 161 -6.88 -0.89 13.07
CA GLU A 161 -7.83 -0.17 12.22
C GLU A 161 -7.27 1.17 11.76
N ASN A 162 -6.75 1.97 12.69
CA ASN A 162 -6.16 3.28 12.40
C ASN A 162 -4.95 3.16 11.48
N GLU A 163 -4.07 2.19 11.67
CA GLU A 163 -2.92 1.93 10.79
C GLU A 163 -3.36 1.65 9.36
N ILE A 164 -4.33 0.76 9.16
CA ILE A 164 -4.87 0.44 7.83
C ILE A 164 -5.47 1.68 7.16
N LEU A 165 -6.24 2.49 7.90
CA LEU A 165 -6.87 3.69 7.37
C LEU A 165 -5.85 4.80 7.08
N GLN A 166 -4.78 4.93 7.87
CA GLN A 166 -3.67 5.84 7.59
C GLN A 166 -2.92 5.44 6.31
N GLY A 167 -2.65 4.15 6.11
CA GLY A 167 -2.05 3.63 4.88
C GLY A 167 -2.90 3.94 3.64
N LEU A 168 -4.22 3.78 3.74
CA LEU A 168 -5.15 4.18 2.68
C LEU A 168 -5.08 5.68 2.39
N MET A 169 -5.10 6.53 3.42
CA MET A 169 -5.01 7.99 3.25
C MET A 169 -3.68 8.42 2.63
N ALA A 170 -2.57 7.81 3.03
CA ALA A 170 -1.26 8.05 2.45
C ALA A 170 -1.23 7.68 0.96
N ALA A 171 -1.73 6.50 0.59
CA ALA A 171 -1.82 6.07 -0.80
C ALA A 171 -2.66 7.03 -1.66
N GLN A 172 -3.75 7.57 -1.12
CA GLN A 172 -4.59 8.56 -1.81
C GLN A 172 -3.89 9.91 -2.00
N SER A 173 -3.24 10.40 -0.95
CA SER A 173 -2.64 11.75 -0.96
C SER A 173 -1.34 11.80 -1.75
N GLU A 174 -0.50 10.77 -1.66
CA GLU A 174 0.85 10.78 -2.23
C GLU A 174 0.89 10.23 -3.65
N PHE A 175 0.14 9.18 -3.93
CA PHE A 175 0.11 8.53 -5.25
C PHE A 175 -1.18 8.73 -6.03
N ASN A 176 -2.13 9.51 -5.49
CA ASN A 176 -3.43 9.77 -6.12
C ASN A 176 -4.20 8.48 -6.47
N ILE A 177 -4.01 7.40 -5.66
CA ILE A 177 -4.71 6.13 -5.87
C ILE A 177 -6.18 6.32 -5.54
N LYS A 178 -7.06 6.02 -6.51
CA LYS A 178 -8.51 6.25 -6.39
C LYS A 178 -9.35 4.99 -6.62
N SER A 179 -8.71 3.93 -7.07
CA SER A 179 -9.39 2.67 -7.42
C SER A 179 -8.53 1.46 -7.06
N THR A 180 -9.15 0.28 -6.99
CA THR A 180 -8.45 -0.99 -6.77
C THR A 180 -8.79 -2.04 -7.82
N PRO A 181 -7.86 -2.92 -8.15
CA PRO A 181 -6.47 -2.88 -7.72
C PRO A 181 -5.72 -1.73 -8.38
N SER A 182 -4.70 -1.18 -7.70
CA SER A 182 -3.71 -0.27 -8.28
C SER A 182 -2.32 -0.73 -7.88
N PHE A 183 -1.35 -0.54 -8.76
CA PHE A 183 -0.01 -1.05 -8.56
C PHE A 183 1.03 0.05 -8.77
N LEU A 184 2.07 0.06 -7.94
CA LEU A 184 3.27 0.85 -8.17
C LEU A 184 4.43 -0.09 -8.50
N VAL A 185 4.90 -0.06 -9.73
CA VAL A 185 6.06 -0.85 -10.19
C VAL A 185 7.29 0.05 -10.16
N ASN A 186 8.14 -0.08 -9.14
CA ASN A 186 9.22 0.87 -8.86
C ASN A 186 8.74 2.34 -8.98
N GLY A 187 7.56 2.64 -8.42
CA GLY A 187 6.94 3.97 -8.46
C GLY A 187 6.11 4.31 -9.70
N ILE A 188 6.12 3.47 -10.75
CA ILE A 188 5.28 3.67 -11.94
C ILE A 188 3.87 3.12 -11.68
N LEU A 189 2.86 3.99 -11.75
CA LEU A 189 1.47 3.63 -11.46
C LEU A 189 0.82 2.85 -12.61
N ILE A 190 0.20 1.73 -12.26
CA ILE A 190 -0.72 0.94 -13.10
C ILE A 190 -2.07 0.91 -12.39
N GLU A 191 -3.13 1.42 -13.02
CA GLU A 191 -4.48 1.42 -12.44
C GLU A 191 -5.35 0.31 -13.01
N GLY A 192 -6.05 -0.39 -12.12
CA GLY A 192 -7.01 -1.44 -12.46
C GLY A 192 -6.39 -2.80 -12.75
N SER A 193 -7.26 -3.82 -12.91
CA SER A 193 -6.88 -5.21 -13.20
C SER A 193 -6.38 -5.34 -14.64
N LYS A 194 -5.16 -4.83 -14.93
CA LYS A 194 -4.53 -4.85 -16.25
C LYS A 194 -4.02 -6.26 -16.62
N PRO A 195 -3.85 -6.54 -17.93
CA PRO A 195 -3.19 -7.76 -18.39
C PRO A 195 -1.70 -7.79 -17.99
N ILE A 196 -1.15 -9.00 -17.79
CA ILE A 196 0.26 -9.17 -17.38
C ILE A 196 1.25 -8.55 -18.40
N LYS A 197 0.89 -8.49 -19.69
CA LYS A 197 1.71 -7.81 -20.70
C LYS A 197 2.06 -6.36 -20.35
N ASP A 198 1.17 -5.64 -19.64
CA ASP A 198 1.39 -4.23 -19.29
C ASP A 198 2.45 -4.15 -18.17
N PHE A 199 2.43 -5.07 -17.21
CA PHE A 199 3.48 -5.24 -16.20
C PHE A 199 4.82 -5.61 -16.85
N ARG A 200 4.80 -6.56 -17.79
CA ARG A 200 6.00 -7.01 -18.50
C ARG A 200 6.70 -5.85 -19.21
N GLN A 201 5.96 -5.01 -19.94
CA GLN A 201 6.52 -3.85 -20.62
C GLN A 201 7.26 -2.89 -19.68
N ILE A 202 6.69 -2.64 -18.49
CA ILE A 202 7.31 -1.75 -17.50
C ILE A 202 8.51 -2.42 -16.85
N ILE A 203 8.39 -3.67 -16.44
CA ILE A 203 9.46 -4.42 -15.79
C ILE A 203 10.66 -4.59 -16.72
N ASP A 204 10.44 -5.01 -17.97
CA ASP A 204 11.50 -5.19 -18.96
C ASP A 204 12.22 -3.86 -19.26
N LYS A 205 11.48 -2.76 -19.32
CA LYS A 205 12.06 -1.42 -19.46
C LYS A 205 12.96 -1.08 -18.29
N ILE A 206 12.50 -1.22 -17.06
CA ILE A 206 13.30 -0.89 -15.86
C ILE A 206 14.56 -1.76 -15.81
N LEU A 207 14.44 -3.07 -16.08
CA LEU A 207 15.59 -3.98 -16.07
C LEU A 207 16.62 -3.70 -17.17
N SER A 208 16.19 -3.10 -18.28
CA SER A 208 17.10 -2.72 -19.38
C SER A 208 17.88 -1.42 -19.13
N GLU A 209 17.44 -0.62 -18.14
CA GLU A 209 18.04 0.67 -17.76
C GLU A 209 19.00 0.54 -16.54
N GLN A 210 19.11 -0.65 -15.93
CA GLN A 210 20.03 -0.98 -14.84
C GLN A 210 21.37 -1.50 -15.35
#